data_71b86cb02e67dde45f817a56eaefb1d8
#
_entry.id   71b86cb02e67dde45f817a56eaefb1d8
#
_cell.length_a   1.000
_cell.length_b   1.000
_cell.length_c   1.000
_cell.angle_alpha   90.00
_cell.angle_beta   90.00
_cell.angle_gamma   90.00
#
_symmetry.space_group_name_H-M   'P 1'
#
loop_
_entity.id
_entity.type
_entity.pdbx_description
1 polymer ?
#
loop_
_entity_poly.entity_id
_entity_poly.type
_entity_poly.pdbx_seq_one_letter_code
_entity_poly.pdbx_strand_id
1 'polypeptide(L)'
;MKLLALTLAIVAAPAAAFAQGAGLGAAGELVDPDVLRVCADPSNMPFTDESGKGFENKLAELVAQETGRKSVAYTWFPMVMGFVRNTLRANRCDIIMGYAQGDELVQNTNAYYRSTYVLVFEKESGLSGVETIEDPRLAGKRIGVVAGTPPTANMAAVKLMRTAKIYPLMVDTRVMPSVAEIAIKDMLDGVIDVAILWGPMAGYYAEKSGADLAIVPLVKEKIGSRMMYRITMGVRPSDQEWKRTLNKVIRENQEEITKILLEYNVPLIDEQDRPITQ
;
A
#
# COMPACT_ATOMS: atom_id res chain seq x y z
N MET A 1 31.62 -10.36 -95.68
CA MET A 1 31.85 -10.74 -94.24
C MET A 1 31.38 -9.56 -93.39
N LYS A 2 30.20 -9.60 -92.78
CA LYS A 2 29.71 -8.54 -91.89
C LYS A 2 29.82 -9.04 -90.43
N LEU A 3 30.67 -8.37 -89.67
CA LEU A 3 30.72 -8.59 -88.22
C LEU A 3 29.53 -7.93 -87.52
N LEU A 4 28.79 -8.72 -86.79
CA LEU A 4 27.75 -8.23 -85.92
C LEU A 4 28.40 -7.97 -84.53
N ALA A 5 28.36 -6.74 -84.07
CA ALA A 5 28.75 -6.39 -82.73
C ALA A 5 27.55 -6.55 -81.82
N LEU A 6 27.68 -7.42 -80.80
CA LEU A 6 26.66 -7.67 -79.76
C LEU A 6 26.94 -6.76 -78.59
N THR A 7 26.11 -5.75 -78.37
CA THR A 7 26.17 -4.86 -77.19
C THR A 7 25.42 -5.46 -76.03
N LEU A 8 26.13 -5.78 -74.97
CA LEU A 8 25.57 -6.32 -73.70
C LEU A 8 25.13 -5.14 -72.83
N ALA A 9 23.84 -4.95 -72.66
CA ALA A 9 23.26 -3.97 -71.77
C ALA A 9 23.24 -4.54 -70.32
N ILE A 10 24.00 -3.98 -69.43
CA ILE A 10 23.99 -4.30 -67.98
C ILE A 10 22.84 -3.49 -67.34
N VAL A 11 21.76 -4.18 -66.97
CA VAL A 11 20.68 -3.60 -66.17
C VAL A 11 21.10 -3.63 -64.71
N ALA A 12 21.43 -2.47 -64.15
CA ALA A 12 21.68 -2.30 -62.73
C ALA A 12 20.30 -2.26 -61.99
N ALA A 13 19.97 -3.31 -61.25
CA ALA A 13 18.84 -3.33 -60.35
C ALA A 13 19.17 -2.52 -59.08
N PRO A 14 18.27 -1.64 -58.61
CA PRO A 14 18.51 -0.95 -57.33
C PRO A 14 18.41 -1.96 -56.19
N ALA A 15 19.46 -2.08 -55.39
CA ALA A 15 19.43 -2.81 -54.16
C ALA A 15 18.51 -2.06 -53.16
N ALA A 16 17.33 -2.59 -52.95
CA ALA A 16 16.49 -2.14 -51.81
C ALA A 16 17.20 -2.47 -50.52
N ALA A 17 17.72 -1.47 -49.89
CA ALA A 17 18.26 -1.56 -48.51
C ALA A 17 17.02 -1.84 -47.60
N PHE A 18 16.83 -3.10 -47.22
CA PHE A 18 15.96 -3.44 -46.09
C PHE A 18 16.65 -2.89 -44.85
N ALA A 19 16.10 -1.78 -44.35
CA ALA A 19 16.43 -1.30 -43.00
C ALA A 19 15.94 -2.36 -42.01
N GLN A 20 16.81 -3.31 -41.66
CA GLN A 20 16.65 -4.18 -40.49
C GLN A 20 16.95 -3.34 -39.26
N GLY A 21 15.98 -2.53 -38.87
CA GLY A 21 15.98 -1.74 -37.65
C GLY A 21 14.69 -1.94 -36.87
N ALA A 22 14.12 -3.15 -36.95
CA ALA A 22 13.18 -3.56 -35.93
C ALA A 22 14.01 -4.07 -34.75
N GLY A 23 14.39 -3.14 -33.85
CA GLY A 23 14.75 -3.54 -32.51
C GLY A 23 13.67 -4.47 -32.01
N LEU A 24 14.05 -5.58 -31.37
CA LEU A 24 13.16 -6.40 -30.57
C LEU A 24 12.53 -5.43 -29.55
N GLY A 25 11.43 -4.81 -29.95
CA GLY A 25 10.70 -3.90 -29.12
C GLY A 25 10.35 -4.64 -27.86
N ALA A 26 10.75 -4.10 -26.71
CA ALA A 26 10.19 -4.48 -25.45
C ALA A 26 8.69 -4.57 -25.70
N ALA A 27 8.08 -5.72 -25.39
CA ALA A 27 6.63 -5.88 -25.46
C ALA A 27 6.05 -4.67 -24.75
N GLY A 28 5.25 -3.85 -25.47
CA GLY A 28 4.74 -2.59 -24.95
C GLY A 28 4.04 -2.84 -23.61
N GLU A 29 4.18 -1.93 -22.68
CA GLU A 29 3.50 -2.02 -21.39
C GLU A 29 2.00 -2.15 -21.63
N LEU A 30 1.35 -3.02 -20.84
CA LEU A 30 -0.10 -3.28 -20.95
C LEU A 30 -0.92 -2.26 -20.14
N VAL A 31 -0.29 -1.14 -19.79
CA VAL A 31 -0.92 -0.06 -19.02
C VAL A 31 -1.86 0.74 -19.93
N ASP A 32 -3.09 0.93 -19.46
CA ASP A 32 -4.08 1.71 -20.21
C ASP A 32 -3.68 3.21 -20.22
N PRO A 33 -3.59 3.87 -21.38
CA PRO A 33 -3.18 5.26 -21.46
C PRO A 33 -4.30 6.25 -21.09
N ASP A 34 -5.57 5.85 -21.21
CA ASP A 34 -6.72 6.74 -21.01
C ASP A 34 -7.42 6.55 -19.67
N VAL A 35 -7.31 5.37 -19.08
CA VAL A 35 -7.99 4.98 -17.85
C VAL A 35 -6.98 4.53 -16.80
N LEU A 36 -7.05 5.04 -15.59
CA LEU A 36 -6.31 4.50 -14.46
C LEU A 36 -7.04 3.26 -13.93
N ARG A 37 -6.50 2.07 -14.22
CA ARG A 37 -7.08 0.80 -13.77
C ARG A 37 -6.46 0.37 -12.44
N VAL A 38 -7.24 0.49 -11.36
CA VAL A 38 -6.80 0.24 -9.97
C VAL A 38 -7.28 -1.11 -9.48
N CYS A 39 -6.39 -1.90 -8.89
CA CYS A 39 -6.75 -3.10 -8.13
C CYS A 39 -7.03 -2.69 -6.68
N ALA A 40 -8.23 -2.93 -6.19
CA ALA A 40 -8.64 -2.48 -4.87
C ALA A 40 -9.59 -3.46 -4.18
N ASP A 41 -9.63 -3.36 -2.85
CA ASP A 41 -10.63 -4.06 -2.04
C ASP A 41 -11.93 -3.24 -2.01
N PRO A 42 -13.10 -3.87 -2.19
CA PRO A 42 -14.37 -3.15 -2.24
C PRO A 42 -14.82 -2.57 -0.90
N SER A 43 -14.23 -2.99 0.23
CA SER A 43 -14.71 -2.64 1.57
C SER A 43 -13.60 -2.60 2.62
N ASN A 44 -12.45 -2.02 2.32
CA ASN A 44 -11.26 -1.98 3.19
C ASN A 44 -10.94 -0.56 3.68
N MET A 45 -11.86 0.05 4.42
CA MET A 45 -11.61 1.36 5.02
C MET A 45 -10.47 1.32 6.05
N PRO A 46 -9.62 2.35 6.10
CA PRO A 46 -9.67 3.65 5.41
C PRO A 46 -9.04 3.67 4.00
N PHE A 47 -8.58 2.53 3.48
CA PHE A 47 -7.84 2.45 2.22
C PHE A 47 -8.76 2.66 1.02
N THR A 48 -9.64 1.70 0.76
CA THR A 48 -10.57 1.73 -0.38
C THR A 48 -11.97 1.26 0.00
N ASP A 49 -12.96 1.79 -0.70
CA ASP A 49 -14.31 1.22 -0.77
C ASP A 49 -14.96 1.51 -2.14
N GLU A 50 -16.03 0.78 -2.46
CA GLU A 50 -16.76 0.96 -3.73
C GLU A 50 -17.43 2.33 -3.84
N SER A 51 -17.68 3.03 -2.72
CA SER A 51 -18.24 4.38 -2.73
C SER A 51 -17.22 5.49 -2.96
N GLY A 52 -15.93 5.14 -3.11
CA GLY A 52 -14.85 6.08 -3.35
C GLY A 52 -14.39 6.87 -2.13
N LYS A 53 -14.70 6.41 -0.92
CA LYS A 53 -14.45 7.17 0.33
C LYS A 53 -13.10 6.88 0.99
N GLY A 54 -12.36 5.88 0.54
CA GLY A 54 -11.04 5.59 1.10
C GLY A 54 -9.96 6.59 0.64
N PHE A 55 -8.90 6.72 1.41
CA PHE A 55 -7.80 7.61 1.02
C PHE A 55 -7.07 7.13 -0.25
N GLU A 56 -6.99 5.84 -0.49
CA GLU A 56 -6.42 5.31 -1.73
C GLU A 56 -7.33 5.58 -2.94
N ASN A 57 -8.66 5.70 -2.76
CA ASN A 57 -9.54 6.19 -3.81
C ASN A 57 -9.17 7.64 -4.19
N LYS A 58 -8.99 8.53 -3.21
CA LYS A 58 -8.58 9.93 -3.45
C LYS A 58 -7.19 10.01 -4.09
N LEU A 59 -6.25 9.19 -3.63
CA LEU A 59 -4.92 9.12 -4.25
C LEU A 59 -4.96 8.60 -5.68
N ALA A 60 -5.88 7.67 -6.00
CA ALA A 60 -6.06 7.20 -7.37
C ALA A 60 -6.61 8.32 -8.29
N GLU A 61 -7.52 9.15 -7.79
CA GLU A 61 -8.00 10.33 -8.50
C GLU A 61 -6.85 11.33 -8.77
N LEU A 62 -6.01 11.59 -7.77
CA LEU A 62 -4.82 12.42 -7.92
C LEU A 62 -3.88 11.85 -8.99
N VAL A 63 -3.56 10.56 -8.93
CA VAL A 63 -2.70 9.90 -9.93
C VAL A 63 -3.31 9.98 -11.33
N ALA A 64 -4.62 9.77 -11.48
CA ALA A 64 -5.29 9.90 -12.77
C ALA A 64 -5.17 11.32 -13.34
N GLN A 65 -5.43 12.33 -12.52
CA GLN A 65 -5.29 13.73 -12.89
C GLN A 65 -3.86 14.05 -13.34
N GLU A 66 -2.86 13.73 -12.53
CA GLU A 66 -1.45 14.04 -12.77
C GLU A 66 -0.83 13.27 -13.96
N THR A 67 -1.45 12.18 -14.36
CA THR A 67 -1.04 11.39 -15.51
C THR A 67 -1.91 11.61 -16.76
N GLY A 68 -2.85 12.56 -16.69
CA GLY A 68 -3.73 12.93 -17.82
C GLY A 68 -4.75 11.87 -18.20
N ARG A 69 -5.07 10.93 -17.30
CA ARG A 69 -6.09 9.91 -17.53
C ARG A 69 -7.48 10.47 -17.33
N LYS A 70 -8.42 10.06 -18.18
CA LYS A 70 -9.78 10.59 -18.23
C LYS A 70 -10.67 10.10 -17.09
N SER A 71 -10.34 8.94 -16.52
CA SER A 71 -11.13 8.30 -15.46
C SER A 71 -10.32 7.28 -14.66
N VAL A 72 -10.86 6.91 -13.51
CA VAL A 72 -10.40 5.79 -12.69
C VAL A 72 -11.38 4.65 -12.82
N ALA A 73 -10.89 3.44 -13.05
CA ALA A 73 -11.68 2.20 -13.07
C ALA A 73 -11.10 1.20 -12.09
N TYR A 74 -11.95 0.55 -11.33
CA TYR A 74 -11.53 -0.39 -10.30
C TYR A 74 -11.76 -1.84 -10.69
N THR A 75 -10.79 -2.69 -10.38
CA THR A 75 -10.96 -4.13 -10.29
C THR A 75 -11.09 -4.49 -8.82
N TRP A 76 -12.33 -4.68 -8.39
CA TRP A 76 -12.65 -5.03 -7.02
C TRP A 76 -12.36 -6.50 -6.74
N PHE A 77 -11.55 -6.74 -5.72
CA PHE A 77 -11.22 -8.07 -5.21
C PHE A 77 -10.84 -7.96 -3.72
N PRO A 78 -11.34 -8.82 -2.82
CA PRO A 78 -10.96 -8.75 -1.41
C PRO A 78 -9.45 -8.87 -1.21
N MET A 79 -8.89 -8.07 -0.31
CA MET A 79 -7.46 -8.10 0.07
C MET A 79 -7.12 -9.34 0.91
N VAL A 80 -7.31 -10.51 0.31
CA VAL A 80 -7.00 -11.82 0.89
C VAL A 80 -5.94 -12.53 0.04
N MET A 81 -5.61 -13.75 0.43
CA MET A 81 -4.65 -14.58 -0.32
C MET A 81 -5.03 -14.66 -1.82
N GLY A 82 -4.06 -14.37 -2.68
CA GLY A 82 -4.25 -14.40 -4.14
C GLY A 82 -4.68 -13.07 -4.76
N PHE A 83 -4.84 -11.99 -3.98
CA PHE A 83 -5.19 -10.67 -4.49
C PHE A 83 -4.35 -10.27 -5.71
N VAL A 84 -3.02 -10.17 -5.58
CA VAL A 84 -2.11 -9.77 -6.68
C VAL A 84 -2.21 -10.70 -7.88
N ARG A 85 -2.29 -12.03 -7.63
CA ARG A 85 -2.35 -13.02 -8.70
C ARG A 85 -3.63 -12.89 -9.54
N ASN A 86 -4.77 -12.63 -8.87
CA ASN A 86 -6.07 -12.58 -9.52
C ASN A 86 -6.44 -11.19 -10.07
N THR A 87 -5.62 -10.17 -9.80
CA THR A 87 -5.86 -8.79 -10.23
C THR A 87 -4.70 -8.27 -11.09
N LEU A 88 -3.64 -7.75 -10.49
CA LEU A 88 -2.52 -7.11 -11.19
C LEU A 88 -1.80 -8.07 -12.16
N ARG A 89 -1.46 -9.28 -11.70
CA ARG A 89 -0.79 -10.29 -12.54
C ARG A 89 -1.69 -10.89 -13.60
N ALA A 90 -3.00 -10.82 -13.42
CA ALA A 90 -3.99 -11.21 -14.42
C ALA A 90 -4.33 -10.08 -15.43
N ASN A 91 -3.57 -8.97 -15.44
CA ASN A 91 -3.75 -7.79 -16.28
C ASN A 91 -5.15 -7.14 -16.18
N ARG A 92 -5.83 -7.31 -15.04
CA ARG A 92 -7.16 -6.73 -14.82
C ARG A 92 -7.09 -5.27 -14.37
N CYS A 93 -5.95 -4.82 -13.93
CA CYS A 93 -5.63 -3.47 -13.44
C CYS A 93 -4.14 -3.18 -13.65
N ASP A 94 -3.70 -1.95 -13.44
CA ASP A 94 -2.33 -1.49 -13.69
C ASP A 94 -1.60 -1.01 -12.46
N ILE A 95 -2.32 -0.88 -11.34
CA ILE A 95 -1.76 -0.37 -10.09
C ILE A 95 -2.50 -0.92 -8.88
N ILE A 96 -1.75 -1.17 -7.80
CA ILE A 96 -2.22 -1.32 -6.44
C ILE A 96 -1.73 -0.09 -5.68
N MET A 97 -2.61 0.66 -5.03
CA MET A 97 -2.25 1.93 -4.41
C MET A 97 -1.39 1.77 -3.17
N GLY A 98 -1.66 0.78 -2.30
CA GLY A 98 -0.92 0.55 -1.06
C GLY A 98 -0.23 -0.81 -1.01
N TYR A 99 1.12 -0.80 -1.00
CA TYR A 99 1.90 -2.04 -0.88
C TYR A 99 3.19 -1.81 -0.07
N ALA A 100 3.50 -2.71 0.85
CA ALA A 100 4.73 -2.59 1.64
C ALA A 100 5.97 -2.71 0.74
N GLN A 101 6.94 -1.84 0.94
CA GLN A 101 8.20 -1.86 0.20
C GLN A 101 8.98 -3.16 0.46
N GLY A 102 9.45 -3.79 -0.61
CA GLY A 102 10.26 -5.00 -0.55
C GLY A 102 9.45 -6.30 -0.68
N ASP A 103 8.14 -6.24 -0.88
CA ASP A 103 7.35 -7.41 -1.23
C ASP A 103 7.59 -7.80 -2.70
N GLU A 104 7.94 -9.06 -2.93
CA GLU A 104 8.33 -9.59 -4.24
C GLU A 104 7.15 -9.88 -5.18
N LEU A 105 5.93 -9.79 -4.67
CA LEU A 105 4.73 -10.04 -5.50
C LEU A 105 4.50 -8.96 -6.54
N VAL A 106 4.99 -7.74 -6.29
CA VAL A 106 4.86 -6.57 -7.17
C VAL A 106 6.22 -5.88 -7.38
N GLN A 107 6.33 -5.07 -8.42
CA GLN A 107 7.40 -4.10 -8.55
C GLN A 107 6.97 -2.83 -7.79
N ASN A 108 7.71 -2.46 -6.75
CA ASN A 108 7.42 -1.29 -5.94
C ASN A 108 7.87 0.02 -6.61
N THR A 109 7.06 1.08 -6.48
CA THR A 109 7.49 2.46 -6.73
C THR A 109 8.40 2.96 -5.59
N ASN A 110 8.80 4.24 -5.63
CA ASN A 110 9.28 4.94 -4.44
C ASN A 110 8.16 4.93 -3.38
N ALA A 111 8.55 4.94 -2.12
CA ALA A 111 7.57 5.09 -1.05
C ALA A 111 6.94 6.50 -1.11
N TYR A 112 5.64 6.57 -0.90
CA TYR A 112 4.92 7.84 -0.86
C TYR A 112 4.44 8.20 0.55
N TYR A 113 4.46 7.24 1.49
CA TYR A 113 4.37 7.53 2.91
C TYR A 113 5.06 6.44 3.74
N ARG A 114 5.26 6.79 5.01
CA ARG A 114 5.72 5.86 6.04
C ARG A 114 4.75 5.89 7.20
N SER A 115 4.47 4.71 7.74
CA SER A 115 3.65 4.55 8.93
C SER A 115 4.17 3.41 9.80
N THR A 116 3.57 3.24 10.97
CA THR A 116 4.01 2.27 11.97
C THR A 116 2.83 1.58 12.61
N TYR A 117 3.06 0.45 13.26
CA TYR A 117 2.12 -0.06 14.24
C TYR A 117 2.00 0.89 15.42
N VAL A 118 0.85 0.90 16.06
CA VAL A 118 0.55 1.80 17.18
C VAL A 118 -0.06 1.04 18.35
N LEU A 119 0.19 1.53 19.57
CA LEU A 119 -0.63 1.21 20.72
C LEU A 119 -1.88 2.10 20.70
N VAL A 120 -3.03 1.51 20.96
CA VAL A 120 -4.29 2.22 21.17
C VAL A 120 -4.84 1.86 22.53
N PHE A 121 -5.21 2.84 23.34
CA PHE A 121 -5.82 2.66 24.65
C PHE A 121 -6.62 3.91 25.06
N GLU A 122 -7.56 3.76 25.99
CA GLU A 122 -8.29 4.90 26.55
C GLU A 122 -7.34 5.82 27.31
N LYS A 123 -7.44 7.14 27.11
CA LYS A 123 -6.51 8.10 27.75
C LYS A 123 -6.53 8.03 29.27
N GLU A 124 -7.68 7.69 29.85
CA GLU A 124 -7.82 7.54 31.30
C GLU A 124 -7.36 6.19 31.87
N SER A 125 -6.83 5.28 31.03
CA SER A 125 -6.41 3.92 31.42
C SER A 125 -5.19 3.84 32.35
N GLY A 126 -4.56 4.97 32.67
CA GLY A 126 -3.31 5.03 33.44
C GLY A 126 -2.05 4.67 32.63
N LEU A 127 -2.16 4.59 31.30
CA LEU A 127 -1.06 4.25 30.38
C LEU A 127 -0.43 5.48 29.72
N SER A 128 -0.72 6.68 30.20
CA SER A 128 -0.10 7.90 29.68
C SER A 128 1.42 7.82 29.72
N GLY A 129 2.09 8.16 28.60
CA GLY A 129 3.54 8.08 28.45
C GLY A 129 4.09 6.66 28.24
N VAL A 130 3.25 5.64 27.97
CA VAL A 130 3.70 4.36 27.40
C VAL A 130 4.08 4.59 25.94
N GLU A 131 5.28 4.20 25.54
CA GLU A 131 5.80 4.44 24.18
C GLU A 131 6.31 3.17 23.49
N THR A 132 6.41 2.05 24.24
CA THR A 132 6.93 0.77 23.73
C THR A 132 6.11 -0.40 24.27
N ILE A 133 6.17 -1.53 23.59
CA ILE A 133 5.59 -2.81 24.05
C ILE A 133 6.32 -3.34 25.29
N GLU A 134 7.56 -2.92 25.50
CA GLU A 134 8.40 -3.34 26.64
C GLU A 134 8.01 -2.66 27.97
N ASP A 135 7.12 -1.66 27.93
CA ASP A 135 6.74 -0.92 29.13
C ASP A 135 6.10 -1.85 30.19
N PRO A 136 6.64 -1.88 31.42
CA PRO A 136 6.15 -2.80 32.47
C PRO A 136 4.68 -2.60 32.84
N ARG A 137 4.10 -1.42 32.58
CA ARG A 137 2.68 -1.13 32.83
C ARG A 137 1.73 -1.96 31.93
N LEU A 138 2.25 -2.53 30.83
CA LEU A 138 1.52 -3.46 29.98
C LEU A 138 1.46 -4.87 30.55
N ALA A 139 2.27 -5.19 31.57
CA ALA A 139 2.24 -6.50 32.20
C ALA A 139 0.86 -6.77 32.85
N GLY A 140 0.25 -7.90 32.47
CA GLY A 140 -1.07 -8.31 32.96
C GLY A 140 -2.25 -7.63 32.25
N LYS A 141 -2.04 -6.66 31.37
CA LYS A 141 -3.08 -6.09 30.54
C LYS A 141 -3.57 -7.10 29.48
N ARG A 142 -4.83 -7.01 29.13
CA ARG A 142 -5.43 -7.76 28.00
C ARG A 142 -5.13 -7.01 26.73
N ILE A 143 -4.20 -7.52 25.92
CA ILE A 143 -3.72 -6.82 24.72
C ILE A 143 -4.30 -7.50 23.49
N GLY A 144 -5.04 -6.73 22.69
CA GLY A 144 -5.50 -7.15 21.37
C GLY A 144 -4.39 -7.02 20.32
N VAL A 145 -4.13 -8.07 19.56
CA VAL A 145 -3.10 -8.07 18.50
C VAL A 145 -3.53 -8.94 17.33
N VAL A 146 -3.13 -8.55 16.12
CA VAL A 146 -3.44 -9.29 14.89
C VAL A 146 -2.39 -10.41 14.68
N ALA A 147 -2.86 -11.62 14.45
CA ALA A 147 -2.03 -12.81 14.23
C ALA A 147 -1.05 -12.60 13.05
N GLY A 148 0.18 -13.10 13.21
CA GLY A 148 1.18 -13.08 12.12
C GLY A 148 1.74 -11.69 11.79
N THR A 149 1.40 -10.66 12.56
CA THR A 149 1.97 -9.33 12.41
C THR A 149 3.22 -9.13 13.28
N PRO A 150 4.12 -8.19 12.96
CA PRO A 150 5.31 -7.90 13.74
C PRO A 150 5.09 -7.75 15.26
N PRO A 151 4.04 -7.06 15.72
CA PRO A 151 3.75 -6.95 17.15
C PRO A 151 3.65 -8.28 17.90
N THR A 152 3.17 -9.36 17.24
CA THR A 152 3.06 -10.67 17.92
C THR A 152 4.43 -11.22 18.33
N ALA A 153 5.45 -11.04 17.49
CA ALA A 153 6.81 -11.46 17.79
C ALA A 153 7.41 -10.63 18.94
N ASN A 154 7.19 -9.32 18.94
CA ASN A 154 7.65 -8.42 20.01
C ASN A 154 6.96 -8.74 21.34
N MET A 155 5.63 -8.93 21.35
CA MET A 155 4.89 -9.35 22.53
C MET A 155 5.36 -10.71 23.08
N ALA A 156 5.69 -11.67 22.19
CA ALA A 156 6.23 -12.96 22.60
C ALA A 156 7.61 -12.80 23.30
N ALA A 157 8.48 -11.95 22.76
CA ALA A 157 9.80 -11.69 23.32
C ALA A 157 9.73 -11.12 24.76
N VAL A 158 8.72 -10.28 25.03
CA VAL A 158 8.49 -9.67 26.35
C VAL A 158 7.42 -10.38 27.20
N LYS A 159 6.99 -11.58 26.79
CA LYS A 159 6.06 -12.47 27.51
C LYS A 159 4.64 -11.91 27.71
N LEU A 160 4.17 -11.02 26.84
CA LEU A 160 2.83 -10.43 26.90
C LEU A 160 1.74 -11.29 26.20
N MET A 161 2.12 -12.40 25.53
CA MET A 161 1.16 -13.23 24.79
C MET A 161 0.16 -13.99 25.68
N ARG A 162 0.42 -14.15 26.98
CA ARG A 162 -0.42 -14.96 27.87
C ARG A 162 -1.84 -14.42 28.04
N THR A 163 -2.00 -13.11 28.04
CA THR A 163 -3.31 -12.41 28.18
C THR A 163 -3.76 -11.77 26.88
N ALA A 164 -3.11 -12.12 25.76
CA ALA A 164 -3.40 -11.53 24.47
C ALA A 164 -4.73 -12.07 23.89
N LYS A 165 -5.54 -11.19 23.33
CA LYS A 165 -6.62 -11.53 22.42
C LYS A 165 -6.10 -11.46 20.99
N ILE A 166 -6.13 -12.60 20.30
CA ILE A 166 -5.61 -12.71 18.94
C ILE A 166 -6.73 -12.49 17.93
N TYR A 167 -6.56 -11.55 17.04
CA TYR A 167 -7.45 -11.31 15.90
C TYR A 167 -6.90 -11.94 14.62
N PRO A 168 -7.75 -12.36 13.67
CA PRO A 168 -7.29 -12.91 12.39
C PRO A 168 -6.55 -11.86 11.55
N LEU A 169 -5.53 -12.30 10.78
CA LEU A 169 -4.77 -11.41 9.90
C LEU A 169 -5.60 -10.92 8.71
N MET A 170 -6.39 -11.81 8.14
CA MET A 170 -7.19 -11.53 6.95
C MET A 170 -8.65 -11.82 7.24
N VAL A 171 -9.49 -10.85 6.95
CA VAL A 171 -10.95 -10.97 7.00
C VAL A 171 -11.53 -10.46 5.68
N ASP A 172 -12.61 -11.06 5.25
CA ASP A 172 -13.40 -10.54 4.15
C ASP A 172 -14.32 -9.43 4.70
N THR A 173 -13.91 -8.19 4.49
CA THR A 173 -14.60 -7.00 5.01
C THR A 173 -15.96 -6.72 4.36
N ARG A 174 -16.32 -7.48 3.32
CA ARG A 174 -17.69 -7.46 2.76
C ARG A 174 -18.71 -8.16 3.69
N VAL A 175 -18.25 -9.08 4.52
CA VAL A 175 -19.10 -9.90 5.41
C VAL A 175 -18.80 -9.73 6.89
N MET A 176 -17.66 -9.14 7.25
CA MET A 176 -17.23 -8.89 8.62
C MET A 176 -16.70 -7.46 8.76
N PRO A 177 -16.85 -6.81 9.93
CA PRO A 177 -16.15 -5.55 10.19
C PRO A 177 -14.64 -5.71 10.11
N SER A 178 -13.93 -4.60 9.86
CA SER A 178 -12.47 -4.55 9.92
C SER A 178 -11.96 -5.02 11.29
N VAL A 179 -10.83 -5.73 11.29
CA VAL A 179 -10.18 -6.18 12.53
C VAL A 179 -9.88 -5.02 13.47
N ALA A 180 -9.49 -3.86 12.96
CA ALA A 180 -9.26 -2.67 13.78
C ALA A 180 -10.55 -2.14 14.39
N GLU A 181 -11.66 -2.15 13.64
CA GLU A 181 -12.99 -1.78 14.18
C GLU A 181 -13.41 -2.71 15.30
N ILE A 182 -13.26 -4.02 15.11
CA ILE A 182 -13.55 -5.03 16.14
C ILE A 182 -12.68 -4.81 17.39
N ALA A 183 -11.38 -4.60 17.22
CA ALA A 183 -10.45 -4.43 18.34
C ALA A 183 -10.75 -3.15 19.14
N ILE A 184 -11.06 -2.04 18.48
CA ILE A 184 -11.45 -0.80 19.17
C ILE A 184 -12.79 -0.99 19.90
N LYS A 185 -13.76 -1.63 19.27
CA LYS A 185 -15.02 -1.97 19.96
C LYS A 185 -14.79 -2.85 21.17
N ASP A 186 -13.99 -3.89 21.06
CA ASP A 186 -13.64 -4.78 22.19
C ASP A 186 -12.96 -4.01 23.33
N MET A 187 -12.18 -3.00 23.04
CA MET A 187 -11.57 -2.13 24.04
C MET A 187 -12.61 -1.28 24.75
N LEU A 188 -13.52 -0.66 24.02
CA LEU A 188 -14.62 0.15 24.59
C LEU A 188 -15.62 -0.70 25.38
N ASP A 189 -15.81 -1.96 24.98
CA ASP A 189 -16.63 -2.94 25.73
C ASP A 189 -15.89 -3.55 26.94
N GLY A 190 -14.63 -3.14 27.20
CA GLY A 190 -13.83 -3.67 28.31
C GLY A 190 -13.38 -5.12 28.13
N VAL A 191 -13.33 -5.65 26.90
CA VAL A 191 -12.82 -7.00 26.59
C VAL A 191 -11.29 -7.04 26.55
N ILE A 192 -10.68 -5.98 26.01
CA ILE A 192 -9.23 -5.73 26.03
C ILE A 192 -8.94 -4.37 26.65
N ASP A 193 -7.72 -4.17 27.12
CA ASP A 193 -7.27 -2.91 27.73
C ASP A 193 -6.45 -2.06 26.75
N VAL A 194 -5.80 -2.72 25.80
CA VAL A 194 -4.91 -2.10 24.78
C VAL A 194 -5.07 -2.85 23.46
N ALA A 195 -5.04 -2.15 22.35
CA ALA A 195 -4.91 -2.76 21.04
C ALA A 195 -3.58 -2.38 20.39
N ILE A 196 -2.93 -3.33 19.69
CA ILE A 196 -1.77 -3.06 18.84
C ILE A 196 -2.20 -3.29 17.40
N LEU A 197 -2.28 -2.20 16.63
CA LEU A 197 -2.88 -2.18 15.31
C LEU A 197 -1.94 -1.51 14.30
N TRP A 198 -2.18 -1.77 13.02
CA TRP A 198 -1.56 -1.01 11.93
C TRP A 198 -2.08 0.43 11.96
N GLY A 199 -1.14 1.40 11.96
CA GLY A 199 -1.43 2.81 12.22
C GLY A 199 -2.57 3.42 11.40
N PRO A 200 -2.58 3.32 10.06
CA PRO A 200 -3.67 3.85 9.24
C PRO A 200 -5.06 3.37 9.64
N MET A 201 -5.19 2.07 9.94
CA MET A 201 -6.47 1.51 10.40
C MET A 201 -6.82 2.00 11.81
N ALA A 202 -5.83 2.04 12.69
CA ALA A 202 -6.02 2.50 14.06
C ALA A 202 -6.48 3.96 14.11
N GLY A 203 -5.81 4.86 13.39
CA GLY A 203 -6.15 6.28 13.34
C GLY A 203 -7.58 6.51 12.88
N TYR A 204 -7.95 5.88 11.77
CA TYR A 204 -9.30 6.01 11.21
C TYR A 204 -10.40 5.47 12.14
N TYR A 205 -10.25 4.25 12.67
CA TYR A 205 -11.30 3.65 13.48
C TYR A 205 -11.36 4.22 14.90
N ALA A 206 -10.25 4.71 15.46
CA ALA A 206 -10.26 5.46 16.70
C ALA A 206 -11.06 6.76 16.56
N GLU A 207 -10.81 7.54 15.52
CA GLU A 207 -11.59 8.76 15.24
C GLU A 207 -13.08 8.44 15.01
N LYS A 208 -13.35 7.44 14.17
CA LYS A 208 -14.72 6.99 13.87
C LYS A 208 -15.48 6.56 15.13
N SER A 209 -14.81 6.04 16.14
CA SER A 209 -15.43 5.61 17.40
C SER A 209 -15.95 6.77 18.25
N GLY A 210 -15.41 7.98 18.07
CA GLY A 210 -15.71 9.16 18.87
C GLY A 210 -15.22 9.09 20.31
N ALA A 211 -14.49 8.03 20.69
CA ALA A 211 -13.96 7.84 22.04
C ALA A 211 -12.62 8.57 22.24
N ASP A 212 -12.31 8.94 23.47
CA ASP A 212 -11.06 9.63 23.80
C ASP A 212 -9.90 8.63 23.95
N LEU A 213 -9.34 8.26 22.81
CA LEU A 213 -8.28 7.27 22.68
C LEU A 213 -6.91 7.91 22.49
N ALA A 214 -5.91 7.30 23.09
CA ALA A 214 -4.51 7.58 22.78
C ALA A 214 -4.03 6.66 21.64
N ILE A 215 -3.34 7.21 20.66
CA ILE A 215 -2.68 6.49 19.58
C ILE A 215 -1.20 6.77 19.68
N VAL A 216 -0.41 5.75 20.04
CA VAL A 216 1.03 5.91 20.29
C VAL A 216 1.83 5.16 19.25
N PRO A 217 2.53 5.87 18.35
CA PRO A 217 3.39 5.27 17.35
C PRO A 217 4.53 4.44 17.93
N LEU A 218 4.67 3.19 17.54
CA LEU A 218 5.72 2.28 17.98
C LEU A 218 7.01 2.50 17.19
N VAL A 219 7.63 3.65 17.38
CA VAL A 219 8.89 4.05 16.72
C VAL A 219 10.12 3.85 17.59
N LYS A 220 9.93 3.54 18.88
CA LYS A 220 11.02 3.40 19.87
C LYS A 220 11.32 1.94 20.24
N GLU A 221 10.68 0.98 19.57
CA GLU A 221 10.89 -0.45 19.82
C GLU A 221 12.34 -0.85 19.56
N LYS A 222 12.92 -1.57 20.53
CA LYS A 222 14.31 -2.04 20.46
C LYS A 222 14.44 -3.54 20.30
N ILE A 223 13.40 -4.28 20.65
CA ILE A 223 13.39 -5.75 20.64
C ILE A 223 12.37 -6.24 19.61
N GLY A 224 12.69 -7.33 18.92
CA GLY A 224 11.79 -8.02 18.02
C GLY A 224 11.80 -7.48 16.58
N SER A 225 10.66 -7.55 15.94
CA SER A 225 10.49 -7.18 14.54
C SER A 225 10.32 -5.68 14.36
N ARG A 226 10.68 -5.19 13.17
CA ARG A 226 10.45 -3.80 12.79
C ARG A 226 8.96 -3.48 12.76
N MET A 227 8.58 -2.32 13.32
CA MET A 227 7.18 -1.85 13.38
C MET A 227 6.82 -0.86 12.28
N MET A 228 7.81 -0.26 11.65
CA MET A 228 7.65 0.82 10.67
C MET A 228 7.80 0.31 9.25
N TYR A 229 6.94 0.77 8.36
CA TYR A 229 6.93 0.36 6.95
C TYR A 229 6.89 1.56 6.02
N ARG A 230 7.58 1.44 4.91
CA ARG A 230 7.48 2.31 3.75
C ARG A 230 6.39 1.75 2.85
N ILE A 231 5.42 2.57 2.51
CA ILE A 231 4.31 2.17 1.63
C ILE A 231 4.51 2.76 0.25
N THR A 232 4.37 1.90 -0.74
CA THR A 232 4.62 2.15 -2.16
C THR A 232 3.37 1.83 -2.97
N MET A 233 3.34 2.26 -4.21
CA MET A 233 2.41 1.71 -5.18
C MET A 233 3.03 0.45 -5.81
N GLY A 234 2.19 -0.57 -6.07
CA GLY A 234 2.59 -1.81 -6.71
C GLY A 234 2.21 -1.86 -8.19
N VAL A 235 3.16 -2.19 -9.05
CA VAL A 235 2.94 -2.38 -10.50
C VAL A 235 3.50 -3.72 -10.96
N ARG A 236 3.21 -4.14 -12.19
CA ARG A 236 3.84 -5.35 -12.76
C ARG A 236 5.33 -5.11 -13.01
N PRO A 237 6.18 -6.14 -12.88
CA PRO A 237 7.61 -6.02 -13.21
C PRO A 237 7.91 -5.58 -14.65
N SER A 238 6.99 -5.83 -15.60
CA SER A 238 7.08 -5.38 -16.98
C SER A 238 6.90 -3.87 -17.17
N ASP A 239 6.19 -3.21 -16.25
CA ASP A 239 5.68 -1.86 -16.44
C ASP A 239 6.65 -0.80 -15.87
N GLN A 240 7.86 -0.73 -16.43
CA GLN A 240 8.94 0.12 -15.92
C GLN A 240 8.74 1.61 -16.24
N GLU A 241 8.17 1.96 -17.39
CA GLU A 241 7.85 3.35 -17.73
C GLU A 241 6.71 3.86 -16.85
N TRP A 242 5.70 3.01 -16.63
CA TRP A 242 4.61 3.32 -15.69
C TRP A 242 5.13 3.58 -14.27
N LYS A 243 6.03 2.72 -13.79
CA LYS A 243 6.71 2.93 -12.50
C LYS A 243 7.45 4.28 -12.45
N ARG A 244 8.18 4.66 -13.52
CA ARG A 244 8.88 5.96 -13.58
C ARG A 244 7.90 7.13 -13.53
N THR A 245 6.79 7.02 -14.25
CA THR A 245 5.70 8.00 -14.24
C THR A 245 5.12 8.16 -12.83
N LEU A 246 4.79 7.07 -12.15
CA LEU A 246 4.30 7.10 -10.78
C LEU A 246 5.32 7.70 -9.80
N ASN A 247 6.60 7.38 -9.95
CA ASN A 247 7.66 7.96 -9.12
C ASN A 247 7.77 9.49 -9.31
N LYS A 248 7.50 9.98 -10.53
CA LYS A 248 7.41 11.42 -10.79
C LYS A 248 6.21 12.02 -10.08
N VAL A 249 5.02 11.44 -10.23
CA VAL A 249 3.80 11.90 -9.55
C VAL A 249 3.99 11.96 -8.03
N ILE A 250 4.53 10.90 -7.43
CA ILE A 250 4.82 10.84 -5.99
C ILE A 250 5.71 12.01 -5.55
N ARG A 251 6.79 12.26 -6.27
CA ARG A 251 7.74 13.32 -5.92
C ARG A 251 7.15 14.72 -6.04
N GLU A 252 6.34 14.93 -7.07
CA GLU A 252 5.79 16.25 -7.41
C GLU A 252 4.55 16.61 -6.59
N ASN A 253 3.87 15.61 -5.97
CA ASN A 253 2.62 15.79 -5.24
C ASN A 253 2.72 15.35 -3.77
N GLN A 254 3.92 15.31 -3.17
CA GLN A 254 4.11 14.80 -1.81
C GLN A 254 3.29 15.57 -0.76
N GLU A 255 3.12 16.87 -0.91
CA GLU A 255 2.34 17.69 0.02
C GLU A 255 0.86 17.32 -0.01
N GLU A 256 0.27 17.18 -1.20
CA GLU A 256 -1.14 16.79 -1.34
C GLU A 256 -1.38 15.34 -0.89
N ILE A 257 -0.46 14.43 -1.18
CA ILE A 257 -0.48 13.05 -0.68
C ILE A 257 -0.49 13.06 0.86
N THR A 258 0.39 13.82 1.48
CA THR A 258 0.49 13.94 2.95
C THR A 258 -0.82 14.48 3.53
N LYS A 259 -1.38 15.52 2.95
CA LYS A 259 -2.65 16.12 3.36
C LYS A 259 -3.80 15.12 3.30
N ILE A 260 -3.95 14.40 2.17
CA ILE A 260 -4.95 13.34 2.03
C ILE A 260 -4.82 12.31 3.15
N LEU A 261 -3.61 11.83 3.45
CA LEU A 261 -3.38 10.82 4.49
C LEU A 261 -3.73 11.35 5.89
N LEU A 262 -3.38 12.60 6.21
CA LEU A 262 -3.69 13.23 7.50
C LEU A 262 -5.20 13.44 7.70
N GLU A 263 -5.98 13.70 6.65
CA GLU A 263 -7.45 13.76 6.71
C GLU A 263 -8.09 12.44 7.21
N TYR A 264 -7.39 11.31 7.07
CA TYR A 264 -7.81 10.00 7.56
C TYR A 264 -7.14 9.60 8.88
N ASN A 265 -6.50 10.55 9.56
CA ASN A 265 -5.77 10.32 10.81
C ASN A 265 -4.69 9.22 10.69
N VAL A 266 -4.06 9.10 9.53
CA VAL A 266 -2.94 8.18 9.32
C VAL A 266 -1.74 8.63 10.15
N PRO A 267 -1.23 7.81 11.09
CA PRO A 267 -0.02 8.14 11.83
C PRO A 267 1.19 8.09 10.90
N LEU A 268 1.56 9.25 10.37
CA LEU A 268 2.71 9.39 9.48
C LEU A 268 4.00 9.57 10.29
N ILE A 269 5.10 9.06 9.75
CA ILE A 269 6.45 9.25 10.30
C ILE A 269 7.41 9.74 9.21
N ASP A 270 8.32 10.64 9.60
CA ASP A 270 9.35 11.18 8.71
C ASP A 270 10.53 10.20 8.54
N GLU A 271 11.52 10.58 7.75
CA GLU A 271 12.72 9.76 7.50
C GLU A 271 13.60 9.58 8.74
N GLN A 272 13.40 10.35 9.81
CA GLN A 272 14.06 10.26 11.10
C GLN A 272 13.21 9.53 12.15
N ASP A 273 12.15 8.82 11.71
CA ASP A 273 11.21 8.06 12.54
C ASP A 273 10.44 8.93 13.56
N ARG A 274 10.26 10.22 13.26
CA ARG A 274 9.49 11.15 14.11
C ARG A 274 8.07 11.25 13.58
N PRO A 275 7.03 11.29 14.45
CA PRO A 275 5.66 11.52 14.03
C PRO A 275 5.51 12.85 13.28
N ILE A 276 4.81 12.84 12.14
CA ILE A 276 4.37 14.02 11.42
C ILE A 276 3.00 14.39 11.98
N THR A 277 2.89 15.56 12.57
CA THR A 277 1.62 16.14 13.06
C THR A 277 1.14 17.21 12.10
N GLN A 278 -0.17 17.48 12.10
CA GLN A 278 -0.79 18.61 11.37
C GLN A 278 -0.24 19.94 11.85
#